data_9b3afd9c68a116362c29fb2e917ed661
#
_entry.id   9b3afd9c68a116362c29fb2e917ed661
#
_cell.length_a   1.000
_cell.length_b   1.000
_cell.length_c   1.000
_cell.angle_alpha   90.00
_cell.angle_beta   90.00
_cell.angle_gamma   90.00
#
_symmetry.space_group_name_H-M   'P 1'
#
loop_
_entity.id
_entity.type
_entity.pdbx_description
1 polymer ?
#
loop_
_entity_poly.entity_id
_entity_poly.type
_entity_poly.pdbx_seq_one_letter_code
_entity_poly.pdbx_strand_id
1 'polypeptide(L)' 'MSELSVKQKLNEVFDEVFEHDGYGDFRVEMKILKRNQKEIIIHCGKQYRFTLDFQKD' A
#
# COMPACT_ATOMS: atom_id res chain seq x y z
N MET A 1 -4.73 0.70 -12.12
CA MET A 1 -4.64 -0.35 -11.09
C MET A 1 -5.82 -0.21 -10.15
N SER A 2 -6.38 -1.30 -9.71
CA SER A 2 -7.58 -1.27 -8.91
C SER A 2 -7.25 -1.20 -7.41
N GLU A 3 -8.19 -0.65 -6.68
CA GLU A 3 -8.08 -0.58 -5.23
C GLU A 3 -7.93 -1.98 -4.62
N LEU A 4 -8.59 -2.96 -5.23
CA LEU A 4 -8.51 -4.33 -4.76
C LEU A 4 -7.10 -4.88 -4.84
N SER A 5 -6.37 -4.55 -5.91
CA SER A 5 -4.98 -5.00 -6.07
C SER A 5 -4.09 -4.47 -4.95
N VAL A 6 -4.30 -3.21 -4.56
CA VAL A 6 -3.54 -2.62 -3.46
C VAL A 6 -3.87 -3.31 -2.14
N LYS A 7 -5.14 -3.57 -1.91
CA LYS A 7 -5.57 -4.25 -0.68
C LYS A 7 -5.02 -5.66 -0.61
N GLN A 8 -4.96 -6.36 -1.74
CA GLN A 8 -4.37 -7.69 -1.78
C GLN A 8 -2.89 -7.63 -1.41
N LYS A 9 -2.17 -6.65 -1.94
CA LYS A 9 -0.77 -6.49 -1.60
C LYS A 9 -0.59 -6.14 -0.12
N LEU A 10 -1.46 -5.30 0.43
CA LEU A 10 -1.42 -4.99 1.85
C LEU A 10 -1.63 -6.22 2.71
N ASN A 11 -2.57 -7.09 2.31
CA ASN A 11 -2.80 -8.33 3.03
C ASN A 11 -1.57 -9.22 2.99
N GLU A 12 -0.93 -9.34 1.84
CA GLU A 12 0.28 -10.13 1.70
C GLU A 12 1.39 -9.60 2.60
N VAL A 13 1.59 -8.28 2.60
CA VAL A 13 2.63 -7.67 3.43
C VAL A 13 2.32 -7.88 4.91
N PHE A 14 1.06 -7.72 5.29
CA PHE A 14 0.65 -7.93 6.67
C PHE A 14 1.00 -9.36 7.10
N ASP A 15 0.63 -10.34 6.27
CA ASP A 15 0.89 -11.73 6.59
C ASP A 15 2.38 -12.00 6.71
N GLU A 16 3.18 -11.47 5.79
CA GLU A 16 4.63 -11.66 5.83
C GLU A 16 5.23 -11.11 7.12
N VAL A 17 4.84 -9.89 7.49
CA VAL A 17 5.37 -9.26 8.70
C VAL A 17 4.87 -9.98 9.93
N PHE A 18 3.61 -10.37 9.94
CA PHE A 18 3.01 -11.06 11.08
C PHE A 18 3.65 -12.41 11.33
N GLU A 19 3.98 -13.13 10.26
CA GLU A 19 4.56 -14.46 10.38
C GLU A 19 6.07 -14.41 10.57
N HIS A 20 6.66 -13.23 10.50
CA HIS A 20 8.09 -13.07 10.70
C HIS A 20 8.44 -13.47 12.13
N ASP A 21 9.54 -14.18 12.25
CA ASP A 21 9.99 -14.66 13.54
C ASP A 21 10.60 -13.50 14.33
N GLY A 22 9.84 -12.92 15.24
CA GLY A 22 10.27 -11.82 16.05
C GLY A 22 9.52 -10.54 15.72
N TYR A 23 10.24 -9.43 15.69
CA TYR A 23 9.66 -8.12 15.50
C TYR A 23 9.64 -7.72 14.02
N GLY A 24 8.55 -7.06 13.63
CA GLY A 24 8.47 -6.55 12.27
C GLY A 24 7.54 -5.36 12.20
N ASP A 25 7.73 -4.52 11.18
CA ASP A 25 6.84 -3.39 10.96
C ASP A 25 6.76 -3.08 9.48
N PHE A 26 5.74 -2.33 9.10
CA PHE A 26 5.63 -1.77 7.76
C PHE A 26 4.81 -0.50 7.84
N ARG A 27 4.90 0.30 6.79
CA ARG A 27 4.21 1.60 6.75
C ARG A 27 3.54 1.78 5.40
N VAL A 28 2.37 2.40 5.43
CA VAL A 28 1.65 2.77 4.21
C VAL A 28 1.59 4.28 4.13
N GLU A 29 1.98 4.80 2.98
CA GLU A 29 1.98 6.23 2.75
C GLU A 29 1.07 6.53 1.57
N MET A 30 0.26 7.57 1.68
CA MET A 30 -0.61 8.00 0.59
C MET A 30 -0.32 9.45 0.28
N LYS A 31 -0.21 9.75 -1.01
CA LYS A 31 0.04 11.10 -1.50
C LYS A 31 -0.93 11.44 -2.60
N ILE A 32 -1.34 12.69 -2.68
CA ILE A 32 -2.15 13.16 -3.79
C ILE A 32 -1.19 13.51 -4.94
N LEU A 33 -1.39 12.85 -6.08
CA LEU A 33 -0.62 13.14 -7.28
C LEU A 33 -1.31 14.16 -8.15
N LYS A 34 -2.60 13.94 -8.35
CA LYS A 34 -3.45 14.79 -9.15
C LYS A 34 -4.79 14.90 -8.45
N ARG A 35 -5.65 15.72 -9.01
CA ARG A 35 -6.96 15.98 -8.44
C ARG A 35 -7.75 14.71 -8.13
N ASN A 36 -7.65 13.72 -9.02
CA ASN A 36 -8.42 12.47 -8.89
C ASN A 36 -7.53 11.25 -8.74
N GLN A 37 -6.29 11.45 -8.30
CA GLN A 37 -5.33 10.35 -8.32
C GLN A 37 -4.44 10.39 -7.09
N LYS A 38 -4.27 9.23 -6.46
CA LYS A 38 -3.39 9.09 -5.30
C LYS A 38 -2.32 8.05 -5.57
N GLU A 39 -1.16 8.29 -5.01
CA GLU A 39 -0.09 7.30 -5.00
C GLU A 39 -0.05 6.65 -3.64
N ILE A 40 -0.01 5.32 -3.63
CA ILE A 40 0.08 4.54 -2.41
C ILE A 40 1.43 3.83 -2.41
N ILE A 41 2.19 4.01 -1.34
CA ILE A 41 3.50 3.40 -1.20
C ILE A 41 3.49 2.54 0.05
N ILE A 42 3.82 1.26 -0.11
CA ILE A 42 3.92 0.32 1.01
C ILE A 42 5.39 0.10 1.28
N HIS A 43 5.84 0.49 2.47
CA HIS A 43 7.23 0.34 2.90
C HIS A 43 7.33 -0.85 3.84
N CYS A 44 8.02 -1.89 3.41
CA CYS A 44 8.17 -3.09 4.21
C CYS A 44 9.55 -3.73 4.02
N GLY A 45 10.59 -2.89 3.98
CA GLY A 45 11.93 -3.31 3.60
C GLY A 45 12.13 -3.20 2.10
N LYS A 46 11.06 -3.30 1.36
CA LYS A 46 10.96 -2.98 -0.06
C LYS A 46 9.93 -1.87 -0.20
N GLN A 47 9.83 -1.31 -1.39
CA GLN A 47 8.81 -0.32 -1.67
C GLN A 47 7.93 -0.82 -2.79
N TYR A 48 6.63 -0.84 -2.54
CA TYR A 48 5.63 -1.15 -3.55
C TYR A 48 4.83 0.11 -3.81
N ARG A 49 4.77 0.54 -5.06
CA ARG A 49 4.09 1.76 -5.43
C ARG A 49 2.89 1.45 -6.32
N PHE A 50 1.79 2.09 -6.00
CA PHE A 50 0.55 1.94 -6.76
C PHE A 50 -0.03 3.32 -7.01
N THR A 51 -0.70 3.47 -8.13
CA THR A 51 -1.42 4.69 -8.46
C THR A 51 -2.88 4.32 -8.63
N LEU A 52 -3.74 4.98 -7.87
CA LEU A 52 -5.17 4.73 -7.90
C LEU A 52 -5.92 5.99 -8.26
N ASP A 53 -6.94 5.83 -9.09
CA ASP A 53 -7.90 6.87 -9.33
C ASP A 53 -8.95 6.83 -8.24
N PHE A 54 -9.41 7.99 -7.83
CA PHE A 54 -10.50 8.07 -6.89
C PHE A 54 -11.43 9.19 -7.28
N GLN A 55 -12.70 9.02 -6.98
CA GLN A 55 -13.68 10.05 -7.23
C GLN A 55 -13.91 10.83 -5.96
N LYS A 56 -13.84 12.15 -6.11
CA LYS A 56 -14.12 13.04 -5.02
C LYS A 56 -15.34 13.82 -5.38
N ASP A 57 -16.41 13.58 -4.68
CA ASP A 57 -17.66 14.30 -4.91
C ASP A 57 -17.62 15.67 -4.28
#